data_706feb0308d29066aeb46a26dc5d4d60
#
_entry.id   706feb0308d29066aeb46a26dc5d4d60
#
_cell.length_a   1.000
_cell.length_b   1.000
_cell.length_c   1.000
_cell.angle_alpha   90.00
_cell.angle_beta   90.00
_cell.angle_gamma   90.00
#
_symmetry.space_group_name_H-M   'P 1'
#
loop_
_entity.id
_entity.type
_entity.pdbx_description
1 polymer ?
#
loop_
_entity_poly.entity_id
_entity_poly.type
_entity_poly.pdbx_seq_one_letter_code
_entity_poly.pdbx_strand_id
1 'polypeptide(L)'
;STLFPYTTLFRSSLRINMLKHKILGLDVGSKTVGIAISDLMGWTAQGLDTLRINEEQDDLGIDQLVKIIKDNQVGTVVIGLPKNMNNSIGFRGEASIKYKEKLQESIPSIDIVMWDERLSTMAAERSLLEADVSRQKRKKVIDKMAAVFILQGYLDSIQ
;
A
#
# COMPACT_ATOMS: atom_id res chain seq x y z
N SER A 1 18.62 -33.87 -22.94
CA SER A 1 18.49 -32.83 -22.51
C SER A 1 19.21 -32.35 -21.30
N THR A 2 20.49 -32.04 -21.52
CA THR A 2 21.35 -31.45 -20.52
C THR A 2 20.94 -30.01 -20.13
N LEU A 3 20.05 -29.42 -20.91
CA LEU A 3 19.54 -28.07 -20.63
C LEU A 3 18.48 -28.03 -19.52
N PHE A 4 17.82 -29.15 -19.24
CA PHE A 4 16.72 -29.20 -18.27
C PHE A 4 17.12 -28.82 -16.85
N PRO A 5 18.23 -29.27 -16.28
CA PRO A 5 18.59 -28.86 -14.92
C PRO A 5 18.80 -27.39 -14.78
N TYR A 6 19.45 -26.74 -15.74
CA TYR A 6 19.67 -25.30 -15.72
C TYR A 6 18.37 -24.55 -15.86
N THR A 7 17.50 -24.96 -16.77
CA THR A 7 16.22 -24.30 -16.98
C THR A 7 15.34 -24.42 -15.74
N THR A 8 15.34 -25.58 -15.10
CA THR A 8 14.55 -25.80 -13.88
C THR A 8 15.07 -24.95 -12.73
N LEU A 9 16.40 -24.89 -12.52
CA LEU A 9 16.99 -24.07 -11.48
C LEU A 9 16.73 -22.59 -11.71
N PHE A 10 16.88 -22.14 -12.93
CA PHE A 10 16.63 -20.75 -13.30
C PHE A 10 15.16 -20.38 -13.06
N ARG A 11 14.22 -21.21 -13.47
CA ARG A 11 12.79 -20.99 -13.24
C ARG A 11 12.44 -20.99 -11.76
N SER A 12 13.06 -21.86 -10.96
CA SER A 12 12.85 -21.89 -9.52
C SER A 12 13.34 -20.63 -8.86
N SER A 13 14.51 -20.12 -9.25
CA SER A 13 15.03 -18.85 -8.74
C SER A 13 14.13 -17.67 -9.10
N LEU A 14 13.63 -17.61 -10.33
CA LEU A 14 12.67 -16.59 -10.74
C LEU A 14 11.36 -16.68 -9.97
N ARG A 15 10.85 -17.90 -9.73
CA ARG A 15 9.62 -18.09 -8.96
C ARG A 15 9.77 -17.65 -7.52
N ILE A 16 10.93 -17.83 -6.90
CA ILE A 16 11.22 -17.37 -5.55
C ILE A 16 11.16 -15.83 -5.48
N ASN A 17 11.62 -15.17 -6.54
CA ASN A 17 11.70 -13.71 -6.60
C ASN A 17 10.46 -13.04 -7.16
N MET A 18 9.56 -13.77 -7.82
CA MET A 18 8.32 -13.21 -8.34
C MET A 18 7.17 -13.35 -7.35
N LEU A 19 6.42 -12.29 -7.19
CA LEU A 19 5.17 -12.36 -6.44
C LEU A 19 4.12 -13.14 -7.24
N LYS A 20 3.31 -13.91 -6.55
CA LYS A 20 2.20 -14.63 -7.17
C LYS A 20 1.11 -13.67 -7.65
N HIS A 21 0.91 -12.58 -6.91
CA HIS A 21 -0.05 -11.52 -7.19
C HIS A 21 0.58 -10.19 -6.85
N LYS A 22 0.05 -9.12 -7.46
CA LYS A 22 0.50 -7.78 -7.10
C LYS A 22 0.03 -7.40 -5.69
N ILE A 23 0.73 -6.48 -5.09
CA ILE A 23 0.44 -5.96 -3.77
C ILE A 23 0.00 -4.51 -3.91
N LEU A 24 -1.09 -4.17 -3.23
CA LEU A 24 -1.64 -2.82 -3.21
C LEU A 24 -1.27 -2.16 -1.89
N GLY A 25 -0.92 -0.88 -1.93
CA GLY A 25 -0.70 -0.08 -0.73
C GLY A 25 -1.78 0.98 -0.61
N LEU A 26 -2.29 1.18 0.58
CA LEU A 26 -3.33 2.17 0.86
C LEU A 26 -2.92 3.13 1.95
N ASP A 27 -3.16 4.42 1.71
CA ASP A 27 -3.10 5.48 2.72
C ASP A 27 -4.53 6.00 2.93
N VAL A 28 -5.12 5.64 4.06
CA VAL A 28 -6.52 5.97 4.35
C VAL A 28 -6.61 7.31 5.05
N GLY A 29 -7.08 8.31 4.33
CA GLY A 29 -7.38 9.63 4.89
C GLY A 29 -8.87 9.80 5.18
N SER A 30 -9.24 10.98 5.66
CA SER A 30 -10.65 11.29 5.96
C SER A 30 -11.48 11.60 4.72
N LYS A 31 -10.84 12.07 3.68
CA LYS A 31 -11.50 12.49 2.42
C LYS A 31 -10.99 11.76 1.19
N THR A 32 -9.85 11.11 1.30
CA THR A 32 -9.22 10.40 0.18
C THR A 32 -8.55 9.13 0.66
N VAL A 33 -8.45 8.16 -0.23
CA VAL A 33 -7.60 6.98 -0.05
C VAL A 33 -6.58 6.98 -1.18
N GLY A 34 -5.32 7.15 -0.84
CA GLY A 34 -4.22 7.02 -1.79
C GLY A 34 -3.94 5.56 -2.06
N ILE A 35 -3.69 5.22 -3.32
CA ILE A 35 -3.48 3.84 -3.76
C ILE A 35 -2.16 3.74 -4.52
N ALA A 36 -1.33 2.79 -4.11
CA ALA A 36 -0.11 2.40 -4.80
C ALA A 36 -0.16 0.92 -5.15
N ILE A 37 0.61 0.53 -6.15
CA ILE A 37 0.67 -0.86 -6.61
C ILE A 37 2.12 -1.29 -6.81
N SER A 38 2.42 -2.56 -6.54
CA SER A 38 3.73 -3.13 -6.77
C SER A 38 3.85 -3.69 -8.18
N ASP A 39 5.11 -3.90 -8.62
CA ASP A 39 5.38 -4.77 -9.76
C ASP A 39 5.26 -6.24 -9.31
N LEU A 40 5.35 -7.16 -10.28
CA LEU A 40 5.30 -8.59 -9.99
C LEU A 40 6.58 -9.11 -9.34
N MET A 41 7.67 -8.35 -9.41
CA MET A 41 8.93 -8.71 -8.74
C MET A 41 8.94 -8.29 -7.26
N GLY A 42 7.98 -7.44 -6.86
CA GLY A 42 7.93 -6.95 -5.50
C GLY A 42 9.04 -5.98 -5.13
N TRP A 43 9.63 -5.31 -6.11
CA TRP A 43 10.77 -4.41 -5.89
C TRP A 43 10.35 -2.96 -5.72
N THR A 44 9.36 -2.52 -6.50
CA THR A 44 8.99 -1.12 -6.56
C THR A 44 7.51 -0.90 -6.36
N ALA A 45 7.19 0.20 -5.69
CA ALA A 45 5.83 0.70 -5.55
C ALA A 45 5.64 1.91 -6.47
N GLN A 46 4.49 1.97 -7.13
CA GLN A 46 4.10 3.08 -7.99
C GLN A 46 2.73 3.59 -7.57
N GLY A 47 2.52 4.89 -7.66
CA GLY A 47 1.19 5.48 -7.46
C GLY A 47 0.22 5.00 -8.52
N LEU A 48 -0.95 4.56 -8.11
CA LEU A 48 -1.97 4.06 -9.03
C LEU A 48 -3.14 5.03 -9.17
N ASP A 49 -3.74 5.42 -8.05
CA ASP A 49 -4.93 6.26 -8.05
C ASP A 49 -5.16 6.88 -6.68
N THR A 50 -6.11 7.80 -6.62
CA THR A 50 -6.61 8.36 -5.37
C THR A 50 -8.14 8.34 -5.42
N LEU A 51 -8.76 7.67 -4.46
CA LEU A 51 -10.21 7.62 -4.35
C LEU A 51 -10.70 8.74 -3.43
N ARG A 52 -11.77 9.40 -3.83
CA ARG A 52 -12.48 10.31 -2.94
C ARG A 52 -13.44 9.52 -2.08
N ILE A 53 -13.41 9.80 -0.78
CA ILE A 53 -14.29 9.16 0.20
C ILE A 53 -14.93 10.21 1.09
N ASN A 54 -15.95 9.80 1.85
CA ASN A 54 -16.56 10.62 2.88
C ASN A 54 -16.78 9.75 4.13
N GLU A 55 -15.88 9.84 5.09
CA GLU A 55 -15.96 9.04 6.32
C GLU A 55 -17.20 9.36 7.14
N GLU A 56 -17.64 10.63 7.16
CA GLU A 56 -18.81 11.05 7.93
C GLU A 56 -20.09 10.38 7.43
N GLN A 57 -20.18 10.11 6.13
CA GLN A 57 -21.33 9.45 5.49
C GLN A 57 -21.10 7.95 5.27
N ASP A 58 -20.01 7.41 5.81
CA ASP A 58 -19.61 6.01 5.64
C ASP A 58 -19.46 5.60 4.16
N ASP A 59 -19.16 6.57 3.31
CA ASP A 59 -18.88 6.34 1.89
C ASP A 59 -17.37 6.18 1.71
N LEU A 60 -16.91 4.95 1.81
CA LEU A 60 -15.49 4.62 1.86
C LEU A 60 -14.90 4.20 0.51
N GLY A 61 -15.68 4.22 -0.55
CA GLY A 61 -15.22 3.84 -1.88
C GLY A 61 -14.83 2.37 -2.01
N ILE A 62 -15.38 1.50 -1.17
CA ILE A 62 -15.02 0.08 -1.15
C ILE A 62 -15.31 -0.60 -2.48
N ASP A 63 -16.44 -0.30 -3.12
CA ASP A 63 -16.80 -0.92 -4.41
C ASP A 63 -15.78 -0.55 -5.51
N GLN A 64 -15.35 0.70 -5.55
CA GLN A 64 -14.34 1.16 -6.49
C GLN A 64 -13.00 0.48 -6.21
N LEU A 65 -12.64 0.33 -4.94
CA LEU A 65 -11.41 -0.35 -4.55
C LEU A 65 -11.45 -1.83 -4.92
N VAL A 66 -12.57 -2.50 -4.70
CA VAL A 66 -12.75 -3.91 -5.09
C VAL A 66 -12.53 -4.09 -6.59
N LYS A 67 -13.05 -3.16 -7.40
CA LYS A 67 -12.83 -3.19 -8.85
C LYS A 67 -11.35 -3.04 -9.20
N ILE A 68 -10.65 -2.10 -8.57
CA ILE A 68 -9.21 -1.91 -8.78
C ILE A 68 -8.43 -3.17 -8.41
N ILE A 69 -8.78 -3.80 -7.30
CA ILE A 69 -8.15 -5.05 -6.85
C ILE A 69 -8.30 -6.15 -7.88
N LYS A 70 -9.52 -6.33 -8.40
CA LYS A 70 -9.80 -7.36 -9.41
C LYS A 70 -9.14 -7.07 -10.74
N ASP A 71 -9.22 -5.82 -11.21
CA ASP A 71 -8.66 -5.43 -12.51
C ASP A 71 -7.13 -5.54 -12.54
N ASN A 72 -6.47 -5.39 -11.40
CA ASN A 72 -5.01 -5.44 -11.29
C ASN A 72 -4.47 -6.74 -10.72
N GLN A 73 -5.31 -7.73 -10.49
CA GLN A 73 -4.91 -9.05 -9.97
C GLN A 73 -4.16 -8.93 -8.65
N VAL A 74 -4.70 -8.14 -7.74
CA VAL A 74 -4.12 -7.91 -6.41
C VAL A 74 -4.51 -9.06 -5.48
N GLY A 75 -3.53 -9.62 -4.77
CA GLY A 75 -3.75 -10.68 -3.79
C GLY A 75 -3.54 -10.23 -2.35
N THR A 76 -2.77 -9.17 -2.15
CA THR A 76 -2.47 -8.64 -0.82
C THR A 76 -2.65 -7.12 -0.83
N VAL A 77 -3.24 -6.61 0.23
CA VAL A 77 -3.41 -5.17 0.45
C VAL A 77 -2.67 -4.78 1.73
N VAL A 78 -1.80 -3.80 1.63
CA VAL A 78 -1.07 -3.23 2.77
C VAL A 78 -1.70 -1.89 3.11
N ILE A 79 -2.21 -1.75 4.31
CA ILE A 79 -2.83 -0.50 4.77
C ILE A 79 -1.91 0.13 5.81
N GLY A 80 -1.56 1.39 5.60
CA GLY A 80 -0.78 2.14 6.56
C GLY A 80 -1.54 2.30 7.87
N LEU A 81 -0.89 1.98 8.99
CA LEU A 81 -1.45 2.15 10.32
C LEU A 81 -0.66 3.24 11.05
N PRO A 82 -1.23 4.46 11.16
CA PRO A 82 -0.58 5.50 11.95
C PRO A 82 -0.69 5.18 13.42
N LYS A 83 0.45 5.18 14.11
CA LYS A 83 0.55 4.97 15.54
C LYS A 83 1.19 6.17 16.22
N ASN A 84 0.79 6.44 17.44
CA ASN A 84 1.44 7.44 18.27
C ASN A 84 2.82 6.96 18.72
N MET A 85 3.66 7.87 19.19
CA MET A 85 5.02 7.54 19.64
C MET A 85 5.05 6.49 20.76
N ASN A 86 3.99 6.42 21.57
CA ASN A 86 3.86 5.47 22.67
C ASN A 86 3.20 4.13 22.26
N ASN A 87 3.15 3.82 20.97
CA ASN A 87 2.49 2.64 20.40
C ASN A 87 0.95 2.64 20.46
N SER A 88 0.32 3.65 21.04
CA SER A 88 -1.13 3.71 21.07
C SER A 88 -1.69 3.99 19.69
N ILE A 89 -2.92 3.52 19.44
CA ILE A 89 -3.63 3.76 18.20
C ILE A 89 -4.60 4.92 18.44
N GLY A 90 -4.39 6.02 17.69
CA GLY A 90 -5.26 7.17 17.75
C GLY A 90 -6.43 7.06 16.77
N PHE A 91 -7.14 8.18 16.61
CA PHE A 91 -8.32 8.27 15.76
C PHE A 91 -8.06 7.83 14.32
N ARG A 92 -6.94 8.26 13.74
CA ARG A 92 -6.61 7.88 12.35
C ARG A 92 -6.26 6.39 12.22
N GLY A 93 -5.64 5.82 13.23
CA GLY A 93 -5.36 4.38 13.25
C GLY A 93 -6.63 3.55 13.35
N GLU A 94 -7.60 4.00 14.15
CA GLU A 94 -8.90 3.34 14.25
C GLU A 94 -9.67 3.41 12.92
N ALA A 95 -9.60 4.54 12.22
CA ALA A 95 -10.21 4.68 10.90
C ALA A 95 -9.60 3.72 9.87
N SER A 96 -8.29 3.53 9.92
CA SER A 96 -7.59 2.58 9.06
C SER A 96 -8.00 1.13 9.36
N ILE A 97 -8.15 0.78 10.63
CA ILE A 97 -8.61 -0.55 11.04
C ILE A 97 -10.06 -0.79 10.58
N LYS A 98 -10.91 0.21 10.72
CA LYS A 98 -12.29 0.13 10.23
C LYS A 98 -12.33 -0.07 8.72
N TYR A 99 -11.48 0.62 7.99
CA TYR A 99 -11.36 0.48 6.54
C TYR A 99 -10.96 -0.96 6.17
N LYS A 100 -9.98 -1.52 6.88
CA LYS A 100 -9.58 -2.92 6.72
C LYS A 100 -10.77 -3.86 6.90
N GLU A 101 -11.55 -3.69 7.96
CA GLU A 101 -12.70 -4.55 8.26
C GLU A 101 -13.73 -4.49 7.13
N LYS A 102 -14.04 -3.31 6.64
CA LYS A 102 -14.97 -3.12 5.54
C LYS A 102 -14.48 -3.79 4.25
N LEU A 103 -13.21 -3.64 3.95
CA LEU A 103 -12.61 -4.27 2.77
C LEU A 103 -12.61 -5.79 2.90
N GLN A 104 -12.27 -6.31 4.08
CA GLN A 104 -12.25 -7.74 4.33
C GLN A 104 -13.64 -8.37 4.18
N GLU A 105 -14.68 -7.67 4.59
CA GLU A 105 -16.08 -8.12 4.40
C GLU A 105 -16.42 -8.24 2.91
N SER A 106 -15.93 -7.31 2.11
CA SER A 106 -16.21 -7.28 0.66
C SER A 106 -15.42 -8.31 -0.13
N ILE A 107 -14.20 -8.63 0.32
CA ILE A 107 -13.35 -9.65 -0.30
C ILE A 107 -12.77 -10.53 0.81
N PRO A 108 -13.51 -11.55 1.29
CA PRO A 108 -13.05 -12.37 2.40
C PRO A 108 -11.74 -13.12 2.14
N SER A 109 -11.42 -13.39 0.88
CA SER A 109 -10.22 -14.14 0.49
C SER A 109 -8.96 -13.29 0.38
N ILE A 110 -9.07 -11.97 0.43
CA ILE A 110 -7.89 -11.11 0.28
C ILE A 110 -7.05 -11.08 1.56
N ASP A 111 -5.73 -11.05 1.39
CA ASP A 111 -4.81 -10.85 2.52
C ASP A 111 -4.65 -9.36 2.78
N ILE A 112 -4.86 -8.93 4.02
CA ILE A 112 -4.68 -7.54 4.42
C ILE A 112 -3.64 -7.46 5.51
N VAL A 113 -2.63 -6.63 5.30
CA VAL A 113 -1.54 -6.37 6.24
C VAL A 113 -1.67 -4.94 6.73
N MET A 114 -1.68 -4.76 8.04
CA MET A 114 -1.60 -3.42 8.65
C MET A 114 -0.13 -3.10 8.88
N TRP A 115 0.37 -2.07 8.19
CA TRP A 115 1.78 -1.69 8.24
C TRP A 115 1.97 -0.45 9.11
N ASP A 116 2.84 -0.56 10.11
CA ASP A 116 3.18 0.58 10.96
C ASP A 116 3.93 1.62 10.13
N GLU A 117 3.32 2.78 9.90
CA GLU A 117 3.90 3.85 9.08
C GLU A 117 5.24 4.36 9.62
N ARG A 118 5.50 4.20 10.92
CA ARG A 118 6.77 4.60 11.53
C ARG A 118 7.96 3.78 11.01
N LEU A 119 7.69 2.60 10.44
CA LEU A 119 8.71 1.74 9.85
C LEU A 119 9.03 2.11 8.40
N SER A 120 8.29 3.04 7.81
CA SER A 120 8.56 3.52 6.45
C SER A 120 9.53 4.69 6.48
N THR A 121 10.15 4.97 5.34
CA THR A 121 11.01 6.15 5.15
C THR A 121 10.20 7.43 4.92
N MET A 122 8.88 7.36 5.06
CA MET A 122 7.97 8.46 4.71
C MET A 122 8.29 9.75 5.49
N ALA A 123 8.64 9.64 6.78
CA ALA A 123 8.97 10.82 7.58
C ALA A 123 10.22 11.53 7.06
N ALA A 124 11.26 10.77 6.69
CA ALA A 124 12.48 11.33 6.12
C ALA A 124 12.22 11.95 4.75
N GLU A 125 11.46 11.27 3.92
CA GLU A 125 11.10 11.77 2.60
C GLU A 125 10.23 13.03 2.66
N ARG A 126 9.30 13.10 3.62
CA ARG A 126 8.52 14.31 3.88
C ARG A 126 9.43 15.49 4.22
N SER A 127 10.44 15.29 5.05
CA SER A 127 11.39 16.33 5.43
C SER A 127 12.17 16.86 4.23
N LEU A 128 12.61 15.96 3.33
CA LEU A 128 13.31 16.34 2.12
C LEU A 128 12.39 17.12 1.17
N LEU A 129 11.17 16.67 0.97
CA LEU A 129 10.20 17.36 0.12
C LEU A 129 9.84 18.74 0.69
N GLU A 130 9.74 18.85 2.01
CA GLU A 130 9.43 20.12 2.67
C GLU A 130 10.52 21.16 2.52
N ALA A 131 11.76 20.76 2.29
CA ALA A 131 12.88 21.68 2.08
C ALA A 131 12.84 22.38 0.72
N ASP A 132 12.29 21.72 -0.31
CA ASP A 132 12.47 22.15 -1.71
C ASP A 132 11.20 22.64 -2.40
N VAL A 133 10.01 22.51 -1.79
CA VAL A 133 8.74 22.75 -2.47
C VAL A 133 7.85 23.71 -1.68
N SER A 134 7.04 24.53 -2.38
CA SER A 134 6.08 25.42 -1.72
C SER A 134 5.06 24.62 -0.90
N ARG A 135 4.48 25.28 0.12
CA ARG A 135 3.60 24.62 1.10
C ARG A 135 2.41 23.88 0.47
N GLN A 136 1.78 24.48 -0.53
CA GLN A 136 0.64 23.85 -1.20
C GLN A 136 1.06 22.65 -2.07
N LYS A 137 2.18 22.80 -2.78
CA LYS A 137 2.71 21.73 -3.61
C LYS A 137 3.23 20.57 -2.75
N ARG A 138 3.84 20.87 -1.59
CA ARG A 138 4.30 19.84 -0.63
C ARG A 138 3.17 18.94 -0.20
N LYS A 139 2.04 19.53 0.21
CA LYS A 139 0.90 18.76 0.67
C LYS A 139 0.39 17.80 -0.41
N LYS A 140 0.25 18.28 -1.64
CA LYS A 140 -0.19 17.45 -2.77
C LYS A 140 0.76 16.32 -3.07
N VAL A 141 2.06 16.58 -3.04
CA VAL A 141 3.09 15.56 -3.31
C VAL A 141 3.10 14.51 -2.19
N ILE A 142 3.06 14.93 -0.93
CA ILE A 142 3.04 14.03 0.22
C ILE A 142 1.79 13.14 0.18
N ASP A 143 0.61 13.73 -0.02
CA ASP A 143 -0.64 12.98 -0.06
C ASP A 143 -0.65 11.96 -1.21
N LYS A 144 -0.10 12.34 -2.36
CA LYS A 144 -0.01 11.48 -3.53
C LYS A 144 0.98 10.32 -3.34
N MET A 145 2.06 10.56 -2.59
CA MET A 145 3.14 9.59 -2.43
C MET A 145 3.06 8.78 -1.15
N ALA A 146 2.17 9.11 -0.22
CA ALA A 146 2.08 8.40 1.06
C ALA A 146 1.86 6.90 0.88
N ALA A 147 0.94 6.52 0.00
CA ALA A 147 0.68 5.10 -0.30
C ALA A 147 1.90 4.41 -0.92
N VAL A 148 2.66 5.12 -1.76
CA VAL A 148 3.89 4.60 -2.35
C VAL A 148 4.92 4.28 -1.26
N PHE A 149 5.11 5.19 -0.31
CA PHE A 149 6.08 4.98 0.78
C PHE A 149 5.65 3.86 1.73
N ILE A 150 4.36 3.75 2.03
CA ILE A 150 3.81 2.66 2.83
C ILE A 150 4.10 1.32 2.14
N LEU A 151 3.75 1.22 0.88
CA LEU A 151 3.95 -0.02 0.12
C LEU A 151 5.43 -0.34 -0.05
N GLN A 152 6.26 0.65 -0.38
CA GLN A 152 7.70 0.42 -0.54
C GLN A 152 8.34 -0.06 0.75
N GLY A 153 7.96 0.51 1.90
CA GLY A 153 8.44 0.04 3.20
C GLY A 153 8.12 -1.42 3.44
N TYR A 154 6.91 -1.84 3.12
CA TYR A 154 6.51 -3.24 3.23
C TYR A 154 7.29 -4.13 2.26
N LEU A 155 7.42 -3.72 0.99
CA LEU A 155 8.16 -4.49 -0.02
C LEU A 155 9.61 -4.69 0.40
N ASP A 156 10.25 -3.66 0.93
CA ASP A 156 11.64 -3.74 1.41
C ASP A 156 11.76 -4.73 2.57
N SER A 157 10.73 -4.84 3.40
CA SER A 157 10.73 -5.75 4.56
C SER A 157 10.65 -7.22 4.18
N ILE A 158 10.08 -7.54 3.03
CA ILE A 158 9.90 -8.93 2.58
C ILE A 158 10.94 -9.39 1.56
N GLN A 159 11.89 -8.54 1.24
CA GLN A 159 12.99 -8.88 0.32
C GLN A 159 14.03 -9.77 1.00
#